data_d5dc1cea4ba45b142406374c71c52d64
#
_entry.id   d5dc1cea4ba45b142406374c71c52d64
#
_cell.length_a   1.000
_cell.length_b   1.000
_cell.length_c   1.000
_cell.angle_alpha   90.00
_cell.angle_beta   90.00
_cell.angle_gamma   90.00
#
_symmetry.space_group_name_H-M   'P 1'
#
loop_
_entity.id
_entity.type
_entity.pdbx_description
1 polymer ?
#
loop_
_entity_poly.entity_id
_entity_poly.type
_entity_poly.pdbx_seq_one_letter_code
_entity_poly.pdbx_strand_id
1 'polypeptide(L)'
;MLVWITLVFLSIWKKAMSLIENQLSSQAIFDGRIIKVSVDTVTLPNGKTATREVVRHPGAVAVLAVTEHDEVILVRQYRYACGTELLEIPAGKLDIVGEDPSHCAYRELAEETPYTAQSMRLIHTFFTAAGFCDEKMYLYVADGIVKNSTVDADEDEFVELVTMSREQVRLALNNNEIHDGKTLVALY
;
A
#
# COMPACT_ATOMS: atom_id res chain seq x y z
N MET A 1 -14.07 29.66 35.57
CA MET A 1 -12.69 29.59 34.99
C MET A 1 -12.58 28.66 33.81
N LEU A 2 -13.67 28.04 33.33
CA LEU A 2 -13.66 27.13 32.14
C LEU A 2 -14.03 27.79 30.79
N VAL A 3 -14.58 29.00 30.80
CA VAL A 3 -15.09 29.64 29.56
C VAL A 3 -14.00 30.32 28.74
N TRP A 4 -12.83 30.59 29.31
CA TRP A 4 -11.73 31.25 28.59
C TRP A 4 -10.84 30.31 27.76
N ILE A 5 -10.83 29.03 28.06
CA ILE A 5 -9.99 28.05 27.34
C ILE A 5 -10.64 27.71 26.00
N THR A 6 -11.94 27.68 25.87
CA THR A 6 -12.67 27.35 24.65
C THR A 6 -12.57 28.48 23.59
N LEU A 7 -12.43 29.74 23.99
CA LEU A 7 -12.31 30.87 23.08
C LEU A 7 -10.89 31.02 22.48
N VAL A 8 -9.85 30.55 23.16
CA VAL A 8 -8.48 30.62 22.69
C VAL A 8 -8.22 29.55 21.59
N PHE A 9 -8.87 28.39 21.67
CA PHE A 9 -8.75 27.35 20.62
C PHE A 9 -9.48 27.72 19.31
N LEU A 10 -10.55 28.53 19.38
CA LEU A 10 -11.28 29.00 18.19
C LEU A 10 -10.58 30.15 17.44
N SER A 11 -9.65 30.85 18.05
CA SER A 11 -8.94 31.97 17.42
C SER A 11 -7.66 31.57 16.67
N ILE A 12 -7.20 30.31 16.80
CA ILE A 12 -5.99 29.80 16.14
C ILE A 12 -6.28 29.26 14.73
N TRP A 13 -7.54 29.04 14.38
CA TRP A 13 -7.93 28.74 13.00
C TRP A 13 -8.02 30.04 12.18
N LYS A 14 -6.90 30.77 12.07
CA LYS A 14 -6.69 31.68 10.95
C LYS A 14 -7.03 30.88 9.70
N LYS A 15 -7.97 31.40 8.88
CA LYS A 15 -8.37 30.89 7.58
C LYS A 15 -7.16 30.23 6.92
N ALA A 16 -7.05 28.91 7.04
CA ALA A 16 -5.94 28.16 6.49
C ALA A 16 -5.95 28.46 4.99
N MET A 17 -4.84 28.97 4.46
CA MET A 17 -4.69 29.18 3.03
C MET A 17 -4.92 27.83 2.37
N SER A 18 -5.78 27.77 1.37
CA SER A 18 -5.96 26.55 0.59
C SER A 18 -4.60 26.11 0.04
N LEU A 19 -4.24 24.85 0.28
CA LEU A 19 -3.03 24.24 -0.28
C LEU A 19 -3.30 23.53 -1.61
N ILE A 20 -4.52 23.68 -2.15
CA ILE A 20 -4.94 23.03 -3.39
C ILE A 20 -4.16 23.62 -4.56
N GLU A 21 -3.59 22.74 -5.35
CA GLU A 21 -3.02 23.03 -6.66
C GLU A 21 -4.04 22.66 -7.74
N ASN A 22 -4.22 23.52 -8.74
CA ASN A 22 -5.16 23.26 -9.82
C ASN A 22 -4.40 22.96 -11.10
N GLN A 23 -4.73 21.84 -11.75
CA GLN A 23 -4.15 21.47 -13.02
C GLN A 23 -4.59 22.45 -14.11
N LEU A 24 -3.62 22.98 -14.87
CA LEU A 24 -3.82 23.83 -16.03
C LEU A 24 -3.71 23.04 -17.34
N SER A 25 -2.73 22.16 -17.41
CA SER A 25 -2.51 21.28 -18.57
C SER A 25 -1.78 20.01 -18.13
N SER A 26 -1.84 18.99 -18.98
CA SER A 26 -1.14 17.72 -18.78
C SER A 26 -0.50 17.29 -20.09
N GLN A 27 0.74 16.82 -20.01
CA GLN A 27 1.45 16.20 -21.11
C GLN A 27 1.73 14.75 -20.77
N ALA A 28 1.15 13.82 -21.51
CA ALA A 28 1.46 12.40 -21.37
C ALA A 28 2.89 12.13 -21.82
N ILE A 29 3.66 11.42 -21.00
CA ILE A 29 5.06 11.03 -21.27
C ILE A 29 5.18 9.56 -21.55
N PHE A 30 4.44 8.73 -20.79
CA PHE A 30 4.44 7.28 -20.93
C PHE A 30 3.06 6.71 -20.61
N ASP A 31 2.59 5.77 -21.43
CA ASP A 31 1.34 5.03 -21.23
C ASP A 31 1.67 3.53 -21.25
N GLY A 32 1.98 2.98 -20.09
CA GLY A 32 2.35 1.59 -19.91
C GLY A 32 1.18 0.71 -19.48
N ARG A 33 1.46 -0.59 -19.36
CA ARG A 33 0.49 -1.59 -18.91
C ARG A 33 0.03 -1.34 -17.46
N ILE A 34 0.97 -0.96 -16.57
CA ILE A 34 0.71 -0.77 -15.13
C ILE A 34 0.60 0.72 -14.81
N ILE A 35 1.55 1.52 -15.25
CA ILE A 35 1.64 2.93 -14.89
C ILE A 35 1.48 3.84 -16.09
N LYS A 36 0.92 5.03 -15.83
CA LYS A 36 0.92 6.14 -16.78
C LYS A 36 1.67 7.30 -16.16
N VAL A 37 2.50 7.96 -16.95
CA VAL A 37 3.32 9.09 -16.49
C VAL A 37 2.97 10.33 -17.26
N SER A 38 2.74 11.43 -16.54
CA SER A 38 2.51 12.75 -17.13
C SER A 38 3.40 13.82 -16.49
N VAL A 39 3.58 14.91 -17.21
CA VAL A 39 4.05 16.19 -16.66
C VAL A 39 2.87 17.17 -16.70
N ASP A 40 2.41 17.54 -15.53
CA ASP A 40 1.28 18.43 -15.34
C ASP A 40 1.78 19.85 -15.01
N THR A 41 1.21 20.87 -15.67
CA THR A 41 1.36 22.26 -15.24
C THR A 41 0.25 22.60 -14.27
N VAL A 42 0.59 23.16 -13.13
CA VAL A 42 -0.37 23.48 -12.06
C VAL A 42 -0.27 24.94 -11.62
N THR A 43 -1.38 25.47 -11.10
CA THR A 43 -1.39 26.73 -10.36
C THR A 43 -1.20 26.42 -8.88
N LEU A 44 -0.20 27.04 -8.28
CA LEU A 44 0.08 26.96 -6.85
C LEU A 44 -0.87 27.84 -6.02
N PRO A 45 -0.98 27.60 -4.71
CA PRO A 45 -1.80 28.44 -3.81
C PRO A 45 -1.47 29.94 -3.82
N ASN A 46 -0.25 30.30 -4.20
CA ASN A 46 0.20 31.69 -4.31
C ASN A 46 -0.04 32.32 -5.70
N GLY A 47 -0.74 31.61 -6.60
CA GLY A 47 -1.06 32.04 -7.95
C GLY A 47 0.06 31.85 -9.00
N LYS A 48 1.23 31.35 -8.60
CA LYS A 48 2.32 31.01 -9.53
C LYS A 48 2.06 29.67 -10.19
N THR A 49 2.75 29.40 -11.29
CA THR A 49 2.73 28.10 -11.97
C THR A 49 3.94 27.26 -11.62
N ALA A 50 3.77 25.95 -11.62
CA ALA A 50 4.85 24.97 -11.49
C ALA A 50 4.52 23.72 -12.28
N THR A 51 5.48 22.81 -12.43
CA THR A 51 5.26 21.49 -13.02
C THR A 51 5.24 20.41 -11.94
N ARG A 52 4.52 19.32 -12.23
CA ARG A 52 4.46 18.10 -11.43
C ARG A 52 4.67 16.90 -12.32
N GLU A 53 5.61 16.05 -11.96
CA GLU A 53 5.73 14.70 -12.53
C GLU A 53 4.76 13.80 -11.80
N VAL A 54 3.87 13.14 -12.52
CA VAL A 54 2.78 12.37 -11.94
C VAL A 54 2.76 10.97 -12.51
N VAL A 55 2.79 9.98 -11.61
CA VAL A 55 2.60 8.57 -11.93
C VAL A 55 1.19 8.16 -11.49
N ARG A 56 0.39 7.64 -12.42
CA ARG A 56 -0.92 7.06 -12.16
C ARG A 56 -0.80 5.56 -12.06
N HIS A 57 -1.36 5.00 -10.99
CA HIS A 57 -1.32 3.57 -10.66
C HIS A 57 -2.73 3.07 -10.30
N PRO A 58 -3.12 1.83 -10.66
CA PRO A 58 -4.45 1.31 -10.32
C PRO A 58 -4.73 1.19 -8.83
N GLY A 59 -3.69 1.20 -8.01
CA GLY A 59 -3.73 0.86 -6.61
C GLY A 59 -3.34 -0.59 -6.36
N ALA A 60 -3.26 -0.98 -5.10
CA ALA A 60 -2.86 -2.32 -4.69
C ALA A 60 -3.49 -2.70 -3.35
N VAL A 61 -3.49 -3.98 -3.06
CA VAL A 61 -3.88 -4.55 -1.77
C VAL A 61 -2.68 -5.20 -1.11
N ALA A 62 -2.70 -5.29 0.22
CA ALA A 62 -1.74 -6.06 1.00
C ALA A 62 -2.45 -6.76 2.15
N VAL A 63 -2.00 -7.96 2.51
CA VAL A 63 -2.67 -8.82 3.46
C VAL A 63 -1.73 -9.22 4.59
N LEU A 64 -2.02 -8.78 5.80
CA LEU A 64 -1.40 -9.34 7.01
C LEU A 64 -2.17 -10.61 7.39
N ALA A 65 -1.53 -11.75 7.28
CA ALA A 65 -2.08 -13.05 7.64
C ALA A 65 -1.21 -13.70 8.72
N VAL A 66 -1.87 -14.27 9.74
CA VAL A 66 -1.21 -14.95 10.87
C VAL A 66 -1.82 -16.34 11.02
N THR A 67 -0.97 -17.37 11.07
CA THR A 67 -1.40 -18.76 11.23
C THR A 67 -1.97 -19.03 12.64
N GLU A 68 -2.62 -20.18 12.81
CA GLU A 68 -3.08 -20.67 14.13
C GLU A 68 -1.91 -20.91 15.10
N HIS A 69 -0.68 -21.02 14.60
CA HIS A 69 0.53 -21.17 15.39
C HIS A 69 1.21 -19.83 15.72
N ASP A 70 0.51 -18.71 15.48
CA ASP A 70 1.00 -17.35 15.73
C ASP A 70 2.25 -16.98 14.88
N GLU A 71 2.29 -17.49 13.65
CA GLU A 71 3.33 -17.19 12.67
C GLU A 71 2.78 -16.26 11.59
N VAL A 72 3.50 -15.18 11.29
CA VAL A 72 3.19 -14.26 10.20
C VAL A 72 3.55 -14.90 8.87
N ILE A 73 2.63 -14.86 7.92
CA ILE A 73 2.83 -15.30 6.55
C ILE A 73 3.48 -14.16 5.77
N LEU A 74 4.61 -14.47 5.17
CA LEU A 74 5.39 -13.57 4.33
C LEU A 74 5.73 -14.28 3.02
N VAL A 75 6.09 -13.49 2.02
CA VAL A 75 6.62 -13.96 0.74
C VAL A 75 7.96 -13.30 0.48
N ARG A 76 8.91 -14.05 -0.07
CA ARG A 76 10.16 -13.51 -0.59
C ARG A 76 10.09 -13.47 -2.09
N GLN A 77 10.36 -12.31 -2.67
CA GLN A 77 10.37 -12.14 -4.12
C GLN A 77 11.43 -11.14 -4.58
N TYR A 78 11.91 -11.32 -5.81
CA TYR A 78 12.85 -10.38 -6.41
C TYR A 78 12.10 -9.16 -6.96
N ARG A 79 12.44 -7.98 -6.47
CA ARG A 79 11.89 -6.72 -6.97
C ARG A 79 12.88 -6.07 -7.93
N TYR A 80 12.65 -6.26 -9.23
CA TYR A 80 13.55 -5.78 -10.29
C TYR A 80 13.87 -4.30 -10.17
N ALA A 81 12.88 -3.46 -9.86
CA ALA A 81 13.07 -2.02 -9.69
C ALA A 81 14.03 -1.67 -8.53
N CYS A 82 14.08 -2.51 -7.49
CA CYS A 82 14.97 -2.34 -6.34
C CYS A 82 16.29 -3.10 -6.52
N GLY A 83 16.39 -4.01 -7.50
CA GLY A 83 17.57 -4.84 -7.77
C GLY A 83 17.89 -5.84 -6.65
N THR A 84 16.89 -6.23 -5.85
CA THR A 84 17.10 -7.13 -4.70
C THR A 84 15.85 -7.95 -4.38
N GLU A 85 16.05 -9.03 -3.63
CA GLU A 85 14.94 -9.75 -3.00
C GLU A 85 14.44 -8.98 -1.79
N LEU A 86 13.12 -8.95 -1.63
CA LEU A 86 12.45 -8.36 -0.46
C LEU A 86 11.60 -9.40 0.23
N LEU A 87 11.49 -9.25 1.56
CA LEU A 87 10.57 -10.00 2.39
C LEU A 87 9.33 -9.13 2.60
N GLU A 88 8.18 -9.62 2.17
CA GLU A 88 6.94 -8.85 2.05
C GLU A 88 5.75 -9.62 2.62
N ILE A 89 4.70 -8.92 3.06
CA ILE A 89 3.38 -9.52 3.22
C ILE A 89 2.77 -9.77 1.83
N PRO A 90 1.91 -10.79 1.63
CA PRO A 90 1.19 -11.02 0.37
C PRO A 90 0.50 -9.75 -0.12
N ALA A 91 0.64 -9.44 -1.41
CA ALA A 91 0.15 -8.20 -1.98
C ALA A 91 0.05 -8.23 -3.50
N GLY A 92 -0.98 -7.61 -4.06
CA GLY A 92 -1.11 -7.50 -5.50
C GLY A 92 -1.85 -6.26 -5.99
N LYS A 93 -1.92 -6.10 -7.30
CA LYS A 93 -2.45 -4.92 -7.96
C LYS A 93 -3.96 -5.01 -8.17
N LEU A 94 -4.63 -3.86 -8.14
CA LEU A 94 -6.03 -3.71 -8.55
C LEU A 94 -6.11 -3.54 -10.08
N ASP A 95 -5.65 -4.55 -10.83
CA ASP A 95 -5.55 -4.51 -12.28
C ASP A 95 -6.77 -5.13 -13.01
N ILE A 96 -7.66 -5.77 -12.28
CA ILE A 96 -8.94 -6.26 -12.80
C ILE A 96 -9.97 -5.12 -12.70
N VAL A 97 -10.48 -4.68 -13.83
CA VAL A 97 -11.42 -3.54 -13.89
C VAL A 97 -12.70 -3.84 -13.11
N GLY A 98 -12.97 -3.02 -12.08
CA GLY A 98 -14.16 -3.12 -11.23
C GLY A 98 -14.06 -4.17 -10.11
N GLU A 99 -12.90 -4.78 -9.91
CA GLU A 99 -12.67 -5.66 -8.77
C GLU A 99 -12.70 -4.85 -7.46
N ASP A 100 -13.46 -5.36 -6.49
CA ASP A 100 -13.46 -4.79 -5.14
C ASP A 100 -12.11 -5.09 -4.45
N PRO A 101 -11.49 -4.12 -3.77
CA PRO A 101 -10.21 -4.36 -3.08
C PRO A 101 -10.22 -5.53 -2.10
N SER A 102 -11.34 -5.84 -1.46
CA SER A 102 -11.42 -7.01 -0.58
C SER A 102 -11.36 -8.32 -1.36
N HIS A 103 -11.98 -8.39 -2.54
CA HIS A 103 -11.91 -9.56 -3.41
C HIS A 103 -10.50 -9.78 -3.93
N CYS A 104 -9.83 -8.69 -4.36
CA CYS A 104 -8.42 -8.74 -4.73
C CYS A 104 -7.56 -9.29 -3.57
N ALA A 105 -7.79 -8.86 -2.33
CA ALA A 105 -7.04 -9.35 -1.16
C ALA A 105 -7.21 -10.86 -0.93
N TYR A 106 -8.41 -11.42 -1.14
CA TYR A 106 -8.62 -12.87 -1.09
C TYR A 106 -7.88 -13.60 -2.20
N ARG A 107 -7.94 -13.07 -3.43
CA ARG A 107 -7.30 -13.65 -4.59
C ARG A 107 -5.78 -13.71 -4.41
N GLU A 108 -5.15 -12.57 -4.09
CA GLU A 108 -3.70 -12.46 -3.92
C GLU A 108 -3.16 -13.33 -2.79
N LEU A 109 -3.89 -13.42 -1.65
CA LEU A 109 -3.48 -14.34 -0.59
C LEU A 109 -3.46 -15.79 -1.08
N ALA A 110 -4.45 -16.19 -1.90
CA ALA A 110 -4.58 -17.55 -2.38
C ALA A 110 -3.61 -17.88 -3.54
N GLU A 111 -3.20 -16.91 -4.35
CA GLU A 111 -2.26 -17.05 -5.46
C GLU A 111 -0.81 -17.09 -4.96
N GLU A 112 -0.43 -16.19 -4.06
CA GLU A 112 0.93 -16.10 -3.53
C GLU A 112 1.23 -17.10 -2.40
N THR A 113 0.18 -17.70 -1.79
CA THR A 113 0.35 -18.58 -0.62
C THR A 113 -0.59 -19.78 -0.68
N PRO A 114 -0.29 -20.87 0.05
CA PRO A 114 -1.21 -22.00 0.17
C PRO A 114 -2.39 -21.73 1.12
N TYR A 115 -2.68 -20.48 1.46
CA TYR A 115 -3.69 -20.14 2.45
C TYR A 115 -4.87 -19.39 1.84
N THR A 116 -6.05 -19.62 2.43
CA THR A 116 -7.26 -18.80 2.23
C THR A 116 -7.72 -18.22 3.56
N ALA A 117 -8.61 -17.25 3.53
CA ALA A 117 -9.16 -16.61 4.73
C ALA A 117 -10.69 -16.74 4.81
N GLN A 118 -11.23 -16.75 6.01
CA GLN A 118 -12.70 -16.70 6.23
C GLN A 118 -13.23 -15.27 6.09
N SER A 119 -12.46 -14.28 6.50
CA SER A 119 -12.80 -12.87 6.35
C SER A 119 -11.55 -11.99 6.12
N MET A 120 -11.77 -10.88 5.39
CA MET A 120 -10.80 -9.82 5.16
C MET A 120 -11.28 -8.53 5.80
N ARG A 121 -10.52 -8.00 6.75
CA ARG A 121 -10.86 -6.76 7.44
C ARG A 121 -9.89 -5.65 7.04
N LEU A 122 -10.41 -4.63 6.35
CA LEU A 122 -9.62 -3.45 6.02
C LEU A 122 -9.20 -2.74 7.32
N ILE A 123 -7.89 -2.56 7.51
CA ILE A 123 -7.35 -1.87 8.69
C ILE A 123 -6.81 -0.48 8.36
N HIS A 124 -6.27 -0.30 7.15
CA HIS A 124 -5.74 0.99 6.77
C HIS A 124 -5.73 1.21 5.26
N THR A 125 -5.68 2.48 4.84
CA THR A 125 -5.37 2.87 3.46
C THR A 125 -4.33 3.98 3.49
N PHE A 126 -3.35 3.92 2.60
CA PHE A 126 -2.30 4.92 2.50
C PHE A 126 -1.77 5.03 1.08
N PHE A 127 -1.02 6.08 0.79
CA PHE A 127 -0.29 6.22 -0.47
C PHE A 127 1.16 5.82 -0.25
N THR A 128 1.71 5.04 -1.18
CA THR A 128 3.08 4.51 -1.07
C THR A 128 4.14 5.56 -1.39
N ALA A 129 3.88 6.46 -2.33
CA ALA A 129 4.81 7.47 -2.80
C ALA A 129 4.09 8.79 -3.16
N ALA A 130 3.32 9.36 -2.21
CA ALA A 130 2.44 10.51 -2.42
C ALA A 130 3.09 11.76 -3.02
N GLY A 131 4.43 11.84 -3.06
CA GLY A 131 5.15 12.95 -3.67
C GLY A 131 5.05 13.00 -5.20
N PHE A 132 4.80 11.86 -5.85
CA PHE A 132 4.73 11.79 -7.32
C PHE A 132 3.81 10.68 -7.84
N CYS A 133 3.38 9.72 -7.02
CA CYS A 133 2.57 8.58 -7.42
C CYS A 133 1.27 8.54 -6.60
N ASP A 134 0.16 8.21 -7.26
CA ASP A 134 -1.15 8.06 -6.64
C ASP A 134 -1.48 6.60 -6.28
N GLU A 135 -0.48 5.71 -6.21
CA GLU A 135 -0.67 4.35 -5.74
C GLU A 135 -1.28 4.33 -4.34
N LYS A 136 -2.54 3.94 -4.28
CA LYS A 136 -3.27 3.76 -3.04
C LYS A 136 -3.21 2.30 -2.61
N MET A 137 -2.65 2.06 -1.44
CA MET A 137 -2.57 0.74 -0.81
C MET A 137 -3.75 0.53 0.13
N TYR A 138 -4.40 -0.64 0.01
CA TYR A 138 -5.44 -1.11 0.92
C TYR A 138 -4.87 -2.26 1.75
N LEU A 139 -4.65 -2.03 3.05
CA LEU A 139 -4.08 -3.01 3.96
C LEU A 139 -5.19 -3.75 4.70
N TYR A 140 -5.22 -5.06 4.53
CA TYR A 140 -6.18 -5.97 5.17
C TYR A 140 -5.49 -6.86 6.22
N VAL A 141 -6.26 -7.27 7.21
CA VAL A 141 -5.95 -8.44 8.05
C VAL A 141 -6.83 -9.59 7.60
N ALA A 142 -6.22 -10.74 7.37
CA ALA A 142 -6.91 -11.98 7.09
C ALA A 142 -7.22 -12.71 8.40
N ASP A 143 -8.51 -12.95 8.68
CA ASP A 143 -8.95 -13.70 9.85
C ASP A 143 -9.40 -15.11 9.45
N GLY A 144 -9.15 -16.09 10.31
CA GLY A 144 -9.55 -17.48 10.10
C GLY A 144 -8.86 -18.11 8.87
N ILE A 145 -7.54 -17.95 8.77
CA ILE A 145 -6.79 -18.52 7.65
C ILE A 145 -6.68 -20.03 7.75
N VAL A 146 -6.77 -20.68 6.59
CA VAL A 146 -6.69 -22.15 6.46
C VAL A 146 -5.78 -22.49 5.29
N LYS A 147 -4.93 -23.49 5.49
CA LYS A 147 -4.01 -23.98 4.45
C LYS A 147 -4.77 -24.93 3.49
N ASN A 148 -5.42 -24.37 2.50
CA ASN A 148 -6.21 -25.12 1.53
C ASN A 148 -6.29 -24.47 0.15
N SER A 149 -5.50 -23.46 -0.14
CA SER A 149 -5.45 -22.90 -1.50
C SER A 149 -4.88 -23.93 -2.47
N THR A 150 -5.56 -24.08 -3.60
CA THR A 150 -5.12 -24.87 -4.77
C THR A 150 -4.97 -23.97 -6.00
N VAL A 151 -4.96 -22.66 -5.78
CA VAL A 151 -4.75 -21.68 -6.85
C VAL A 151 -3.24 -21.66 -7.16
N ASP A 152 -2.92 -21.76 -8.43
CA ASP A 152 -1.53 -21.62 -8.89
C ASP A 152 -1.18 -20.13 -8.97
N ALA A 153 0.06 -19.80 -8.64
CA ALA A 153 0.61 -18.46 -8.86
C ALA A 153 0.63 -18.14 -10.37
N ASP A 154 0.63 -16.87 -10.71
CA ASP A 154 0.82 -16.42 -12.09
C ASP A 154 2.16 -16.91 -12.66
N GLU A 155 2.19 -17.26 -13.96
CA GLU A 155 3.37 -17.87 -14.61
C GLU A 155 4.64 -17.01 -14.52
N ASP A 156 4.52 -15.70 -14.32
CA ASP A 156 5.62 -14.75 -14.21
C ASP A 156 5.91 -14.29 -12.75
N GLU A 157 5.21 -14.88 -11.76
CA GLU A 157 5.40 -14.60 -10.33
C GLU A 157 6.18 -15.70 -9.63
N PHE A 158 7.42 -15.42 -9.27
CA PHE A 158 8.31 -16.30 -8.52
C PHE A 158 8.40 -15.84 -7.08
N VAL A 159 7.56 -16.43 -6.22
CA VAL A 159 7.50 -16.12 -4.80
C VAL A 159 7.87 -17.33 -3.95
N GLU A 160 8.60 -17.12 -2.88
CA GLU A 160 8.92 -18.13 -1.87
C GLU A 160 8.14 -17.82 -0.59
N LEU A 161 7.33 -18.79 -0.13
CA LEU A 161 6.64 -18.69 1.14
C LEU A 161 7.62 -18.66 2.31
N VAL A 162 7.47 -17.70 3.20
CA VAL A 162 8.22 -17.59 4.45
C VAL A 162 7.23 -17.42 5.60
N THR A 163 7.38 -18.19 6.67
CA THR A 163 6.64 -17.98 7.92
C THR A 163 7.59 -17.56 9.02
N MET A 164 7.21 -16.58 9.82
CA MET A 164 8.00 -16.06 10.93
C MET A 164 7.16 -15.96 12.20
N SER A 165 7.70 -16.48 13.30
CA SER A 165 7.13 -16.21 14.62
C SER A 165 7.20 -14.72 14.95
N ARG A 166 6.38 -14.25 15.89
CA ARG A 166 6.42 -12.83 16.34
C ARG A 166 7.80 -12.40 16.79
N GLU A 167 8.55 -13.28 17.43
CA GLU A 167 9.91 -12.98 17.89
C GLU A 167 10.87 -12.82 16.70
N GLN A 168 10.78 -13.68 15.68
CA GLN A 168 11.58 -13.55 14.47
C GLN A 168 11.25 -12.25 13.72
N VAL A 169 9.96 -11.90 13.61
CA VAL A 169 9.52 -10.62 13.03
C VAL A 169 10.12 -9.44 13.80
N ARG A 170 10.03 -9.48 15.14
CA ARG A 170 10.60 -8.42 15.98
C ARG A 170 12.12 -8.28 15.79
N LEU A 171 12.83 -9.39 15.67
CA LEU A 171 14.28 -9.38 15.41
C LEU A 171 14.59 -8.84 14.00
N ALA A 172 13.84 -9.27 12.98
CA ALA A 172 14.03 -8.80 11.60
C ALA A 172 13.78 -7.29 11.48
N LEU A 173 12.75 -6.76 12.17
CA LEU A 173 12.51 -5.32 12.24
C LEU A 173 13.65 -4.58 12.92
N ASN A 174 14.11 -5.07 14.07
CA ASN A 174 15.21 -4.44 14.83
C ASN A 174 16.54 -4.45 14.07
N ASN A 175 16.79 -5.51 13.30
CA ASN A 175 17.99 -5.69 12.48
C ASN A 175 17.91 -4.96 11.12
N ASN A 176 16.79 -4.30 10.83
CA ASN A 176 16.53 -3.66 9.54
C ASN A 176 16.64 -4.66 8.35
N GLU A 177 16.04 -5.83 8.49
CA GLU A 177 16.01 -6.88 7.46
C GLU A 177 14.75 -6.77 6.58
N ILE A 178 13.71 -6.05 7.05
CA ILE A 178 12.48 -5.79 6.30
C ILE A 178 12.52 -4.38 5.73
N HIS A 179 12.53 -4.29 4.41
CA HIS A 179 12.73 -3.03 3.68
C HIS A 179 11.48 -2.59 2.89
N ASP A 180 10.48 -3.46 2.79
CA ASP A 180 9.25 -3.14 2.08
C ASP A 180 8.30 -2.30 2.94
N GLY A 181 7.89 -1.14 2.41
CA GLY A 181 7.12 -0.15 3.17
C GLY A 181 5.75 -0.64 3.63
N LYS A 182 4.98 -1.36 2.78
CA LYS A 182 3.67 -1.90 3.16
C LYS A 182 3.78 -2.95 4.27
N THR A 183 4.84 -3.77 4.20
CA THR A 183 5.15 -4.79 5.22
C THR A 183 5.52 -4.14 6.55
N LEU A 184 6.35 -3.10 6.52
CA LEU A 184 6.66 -2.32 7.74
C LEU A 184 5.40 -1.74 8.37
N VAL A 185 4.51 -1.11 7.58
CA VAL A 185 3.23 -0.56 8.07
C VAL A 185 2.35 -1.64 8.70
N ALA A 186 2.34 -2.85 8.15
CA ALA A 186 1.54 -3.96 8.66
C ALA A 186 2.09 -4.57 9.97
N LEU A 187 3.42 -4.56 10.13
CA LEU A 187 4.09 -5.25 11.23
C LEU A 187 4.30 -4.37 12.48
N TYR A 188 4.21 -3.03 12.34
CA TYR A 188 4.22 -2.07 13.46
C TYR A 188 2.80 -1.78 13.98
#